data_846a6e1bc38780ae7f2530de94f83764
#
_entry.id   846a6e1bc38780ae7f2530de94f83764
#
_cell.length_a   1.000
_cell.length_b   1.000
_cell.length_c   1.000
_cell.angle_alpha   90.00
_cell.angle_beta   90.00
_cell.angle_gamma   90.00
#
_symmetry.space_group_name_H-M   'P 1'
#
loop_
_entity.id
_entity.type
_entity.pdbx_description
1 polymer ?
#
loop_
_entity_poly.entity_id
_entity_poly.type
_entity_poly.pdbx_seq_one_letter_code
_entity_poly.pdbx_strand_id
1 'polypeptide(L)'
;ALGIYSVNPDAKVYVKVTNSWYDPEGEKAAAQTLLDMGCDVIAQHCDTVYPQTLAQEKGVYSIGYNSDMSKDAPQSCLCSVVWNWSAYYTAAVQSVIDGSWDGSNYYGGMNENLVGITDLADFCAEGTKEKVEEAKKQILSGENGVFDGVIETNTGETVGKEGTTLDDATITGGINWYFKTVSVVE
;
A
#
# COMPACT_ATOMS: atom_id res chain seq x y z
N ALA A 1 7.51 -1.24 -2.84
CA ALA A 1 8.76 -1.58 -3.53
C ALA A 1 9.09 -3.06 -3.44
N LEU A 2 9.14 -3.67 -2.23
CA LEU A 2 9.47 -5.10 -2.04
C LEU A 2 8.55 -6.01 -2.88
N GLY A 3 7.22 -5.83 -2.81
CA GLY A 3 6.27 -6.61 -3.60
C GLY A 3 6.44 -6.41 -5.11
N ILE A 4 6.76 -5.21 -5.57
CA ILE A 4 7.07 -4.94 -6.98
C ILE A 4 8.33 -5.72 -7.39
N TYR A 5 9.38 -5.63 -6.59
CA TYR A 5 10.65 -6.29 -6.85
C TYR A 5 10.53 -7.83 -6.90
N SER A 6 9.65 -8.43 -6.09
CA SER A 6 9.42 -9.87 -6.10
C SER A 6 8.80 -10.38 -7.40
N VAL A 7 8.09 -9.52 -8.13
CA VAL A 7 7.44 -9.84 -9.42
C VAL A 7 8.27 -9.35 -10.60
N ASN A 8 8.83 -8.16 -10.51
CA ASN A 8 9.66 -7.55 -11.54
C ASN A 8 10.88 -6.83 -10.91
N PRO A 9 12.03 -7.49 -10.83
CA PRO A 9 13.25 -6.89 -10.26
C PRO A 9 13.79 -5.67 -11.04
N ASP A 10 13.41 -5.51 -12.31
CA ASP A 10 13.84 -4.40 -13.16
C ASP A 10 12.95 -3.16 -13.03
N ALA A 11 11.82 -3.28 -12.32
CA ALA A 11 10.90 -2.17 -12.10
C ALA A 11 11.55 -1.08 -11.22
N LYS A 12 11.36 0.17 -11.63
CA LYS A 12 11.81 1.34 -10.88
C LYS A 12 10.67 1.90 -10.06
N VAL A 13 10.97 2.32 -8.84
CA VAL A 13 9.99 2.95 -7.95
C VAL A 13 10.45 4.37 -7.62
N TYR A 14 9.60 5.34 -7.89
CA TYR A 14 9.83 6.75 -7.58
C TYR A 14 8.88 7.18 -6.48
N VAL A 15 9.39 7.93 -5.51
CA VAL A 15 8.59 8.47 -4.40
C VAL A 15 8.69 9.99 -4.40
N LYS A 16 7.53 10.67 -4.43
CA LYS A 16 7.38 12.11 -4.25
C LYS A 16 6.54 12.33 -3.00
N VAL A 17 7.13 13.00 -1.99
CA VAL A 17 6.48 13.25 -0.71
C VAL A 17 5.78 14.61 -0.73
N THR A 18 4.49 14.65 -0.40
CA THR A 18 3.68 15.88 -0.36
C THR A 18 3.68 16.56 1.01
N ASN A 19 4.11 15.85 2.07
CA ASN A 19 4.06 16.31 3.46
C ASN A 19 2.65 16.73 3.94
N SER A 20 1.61 16.23 3.28
CA SER A 20 0.21 16.49 3.60
C SER A 20 -0.64 15.26 3.31
N TRP A 21 -1.65 15.01 4.15
CA TRP A 21 -2.67 13.99 3.90
C TRP A 21 -3.70 14.47 2.88
N TYR A 22 -4.02 15.77 2.87
CA TYR A 22 -5.01 16.37 1.99
C TYR A 22 -4.47 17.68 1.42
N ASP A 23 -3.99 17.62 0.19
CA ASP A 23 -3.53 18.76 -0.60
C ASP A 23 -3.82 18.48 -2.09
N PRO A 24 -5.03 18.79 -2.56
CA PRO A 24 -5.46 18.49 -3.93
C PRO A 24 -4.49 18.98 -5.02
N GLU A 25 -3.97 20.17 -4.89
CA GLU A 25 -3.04 20.76 -5.86
C GLU A 25 -1.64 20.12 -5.76
N GLY A 26 -1.15 19.92 -4.54
CA GLY A 26 0.14 19.28 -4.29
C GLY A 26 0.13 17.82 -4.72
N GLU A 27 -0.93 17.07 -4.45
CA GLU A 27 -1.09 15.66 -4.85
C GLU A 27 -1.14 15.54 -6.39
N LYS A 28 -1.90 16.42 -7.06
CA LYS A 28 -1.96 16.47 -8.52
C LYS A 28 -0.60 16.82 -9.14
N ALA A 29 0.10 17.82 -8.58
CA ALA A 29 1.43 18.21 -9.05
C ALA A 29 2.47 17.09 -8.83
N ALA A 30 2.43 16.40 -7.70
CA ALA A 30 3.29 15.28 -7.42
C ALA A 30 3.05 14.12 -8.42
N ALA A 31 1.79 13.76 -8.65
CA ALA A 31 1.42 12.75 -9.64
C ALA A 31 1.86 13.14 -11.06
N GLN A 32 1.67 14.41 -11.46
CA GLN A 32 2.15 14.91 -12.76
C GLN A 32 3.67 14.78 -12.89
N THR A 33 4.41 15.12 -11.84
CA THR A 33 5.89 14.97 -11.83
C THR A 33 6.29 13.51 -12.08
N LEU A 34 5.66 12.56 -11.41
CA LEU A 34 5.96 11.14 -11.59
C LEU A 34 5.58 10.65 -13.00
N LEU A 35 4.45 11.10 -13.53
CA LEU A 35 4.02 10.79 -14.90
C LEU A 35 4.98 11.34 -15.96
N ASP A 36 5.48 12.57 -15.77
CA ASP A 36 6.46 13.20 -16.67
C ASP A 36 7.82 12.45 -16.64
N MET A 37 8.12 11.74 -15.55
CA MET A 37 9.26 10.83 -15.46
C MET A 37 9.03 9.47 -16.14
N GLY A 38 7.84 9.23 -16.66
CA GLY A 38 7.47 8.00 -17.37
C GLY A 38 6.93 6.89 -16.46
N CYS A 39 6.42 7.22 -15.27
CA CYS A 39 5.71 6.23 -14.45
C CYS A 39 4.42 5.78 -15.16
N ASP A 40 4.21 4.50 -15.23
CA ASP A 40 3.06 3.84 -15.86
C ASP A 40 2.02 3.32 -14.85
N VAL A 41 2.34 3.41 -13.56
CA VAL A 41 1.42 3.14 -12.44
C VAL A 41 1.60 4.21 -11.37
N ILE A 42 0.51 4.83 -10.95
CA ILE A 42 0.48 5.80 -9.84
C ILE A 42 -0.20 5.15 -8.63
N ALA A 43 0.55 4.97 -7.55
CA ALA A 43 0.02 4.61 -6.23
C ALA A 43 0.16 5.80 -5.30
N GLN A 44 -0.78 5.97 -4.37
CA GLN A 44 -0.77 7.07 -3.43
C GLN A 44 -0.98 6.61 -1.98
N HIS A 45 -0.68 7.50 -1.05
CA HIS A 45 -0.96 7.38 0.37
C HIS A 45 -1.47 8.72 0.93
N CYS A 46 -2.40 9.34 0.18
CA CYS A 46 -3.05 10.63 0.46
C CYS A 46 -4.57 10.47 0.34
N ASP A 47 -5.32 11.51 0.62
CA ASP A 47 -6.77 11.41 0.82
C ASP A 47 -7.61 11.89 -0.38
N THR A 48 -6.98 12.43 -1.45
CA THR A 48 -7.75 12.85 -2.64
C THR A 48 -7.72 11.80 -3.74
N VAL A 49 -8.64 11.92 -4.70
CA VAL A 49 -8.71 11.06 -5.89
C VAL A 49 -7.94 11.64 -7.10
N TYR A 50 -7.30 12.79 -6.94
CA TYR A 50 -6.65 13.49 -8.06
C TYR A 50 -5.49 12.70 -8.69
N PRO A 51 -4.65 11.98 -7.95
CA PRO A 51 -3.62 11.13 -8.57
C PRO A 51 -4.21 10.07 -9.50
N GLN A 52 -5.34 9.44 -9.11
CA GLN A 52 -6.01 8.40 -9.91
C GLN A 52 -6.70 8.98 -11.14
N THR A 53 -7.40 10.10 -11.00
CA THR A 53 -8.06 10.76 -12.14
C THR A 53 -7.04 11.28 -13.15
N LEU A 54 -5.91 11.81 -12.67
CA LEU A 54 -4.83 12.24 -13.54
C LEU A 54 -4.16 11.05 -14.27
N ALA A 55 -3.93 9.94 -13.56
CA ALA A 55 -3.43 8.71 -14.19
C ALA A 55 -4.37 8.24 -15.31
N GLN A 56 -5.69 8.28 -15.08
CA GLN A 56 -6.69 7.96 -16.10
C GLN A 56 -6.64 8.93 -17.29
N GLU A 57 -6.54 10.23 -17.07
CA GLU A 57 -6.39 11.23 -18.13
C GLU A 57 -5.15 10.97 -19.00
N LYS A 58 -4.09 10.45 -18.41
CA LYS A 58 -2.82 10.13 -19.09
C LYS A 58 -2.79 8.70 -19.68
N GLY A 59 -3.83 7.90 -19.46
CA GLY A 59 -3.91 6.53 -19.99
C GLY A 59 -2.97 5.54 -19.30
N VAL A 60 -2.60 5.78 -18.04
CA VAL A 60 -1.80 4.88 -17.22
C VAL A 60 -2.62 4.32 -16.06
N TYR A 61 -2.08 3.35 -15.34
CA TYR A 61 -2.78 2.69 -14.26
C TYR A 61 -2.60 3.39 -12.91
N SER A 62 -3.50 3.07 -11.97
CA SER A 62 -3.40 3.58 -10.61
C SER A 62 -3.83 2.55 -9.57
N ILE A 63 -3.40 2.78 -8.32
CA ILE A 63 -3.82 2.05 -7.14
C ILE A 63 -4.33 3.08 -6.13
N GLY A 64 -5.58 2.92 -5.70
CA GLY A 64 -6.22 3.80 -4.74
C GLY A 64 -5.82 3.50 -3.29
N TYR A 65 -6.18 4.40 -2.39
CA TYR A 65 -5.91 4.31 -0.96
C TYR A 65 -7.10 4.77 -0.13
N ASN A 66 -7.27 4.16 1.03
CA ASN A 66 -8.23 4.51 2.08
C ASN A 66 -9.71 4.24 1.73
N SER A 67 -10.12 4.50 0.51
CA SER A 67 -11.46 4.23 -0.02
C SER A 67 -11.38 3.59 -1.39
N ASP A 68 -12.50 3.01 -1.85
CA ASP A 68 -12.63 2.49 -3.21
C ASP A 68 -12.66 3.64 -4.22
N MET A 69 -11.56 3.86 -4.92
CA MET A 69 -11.40 4.91 -5.93
C MET A 69 -11.70 4.42 -7.36
N SER A 70 -12.19 3.19 -7.52
CA SER A 70 -12.54 2.64 -8.84
C SER A 70 -13.63 3.44 -9.56
N LYS A 71 -14.53 4.09 -8.80
CA LYS A 71 -15.60 4.92 -9.35
C LYS A 71 -15.11 6.27 -9.90
N ASP A 72 -14.01 6.78 -9.32
CA ASP A 72 -13.42 8.06 -9.72
C ASP A 72 -12.48 7.90 -10.92
N ALA A 73 -11.84 6.74 -11.04
CA ALA A 73 -10.94 6.41 -12.16
C ALA A 73 -11.21 4.99 -12.72
N PRO A 74 -12.40 4.75 -13.31
CA PRO A 74 -12.86 3.41 -13.68
C PRO A 74 -12.07 2.74 -14.81
N GLN A 75 -11.23 3.48 -15.53
CA GLN A 75 -10.39 2.95 -16.60
C GLN A 75 -8.89 2.88 -16.22
N SER A 76 -8.56 3.28 -15.01
CA SER A 76 -7.18 3.39 -14.52
C SER A 76 -6.97 2.65 -13.21
N CYS A 77 -7.91 2.75 -12.26
CA CYS A 77 -7.76 2.18 -10.92
C CYS A 77 -7.83 0.65 -10.97
N LEU A 78 -6.71 0.01 -10.72
CA LEU A 78 -6.60 -1.46 -10.69
C LEU A 78 -7.30 -2.06 -9.47
N CYS A 79 -7.12 -1.43 -8.32
CA CYS A 79 -7.77 -1.71 -7.04
C CYS A 79 -7.45 -0.57 -6.07
N SER A 80 -8.02 -0.61 -4.87
CA SER A 80 -7.67 0.31 -3.79
C SER A 80 -7.31 -0.47 -2.53
N VAL A 81 -6.30 0.00 -1.79
CA VAL A 81 -6.01 -0.48 -0.44
C VAL A 81 -6.99 0.19 0.52
N VAL A 82 -7.73 -0.61 1.28
CA VAL A 82 -8.85 -0.13 2.09
C VAL A 82 -8.79 -0.64 3.53
N TRP A 83 -9.48 0.09 4.41
CA TRP A 83 -9.65 -0.25 5.81
C TRP A 83 -11.07 -0.73 6.07
N ASN A 84 -11.22 -1.86 6.76
CA ASN A 84 -12.49 -2.33 7.27
C ASN A 84 -12.61 -1.99 8.77
N TRP A 85 -12.82 -0.72 9.06
CA TRP A 85 -12.94 -0.23 10.44
C TRP A 85 -14.08 -0.87 11.22
N SER A 86 -15.08 -1.43 10.55
CA SER A 86 -16.20 -2.13 11.23
C SER A 86 -15.72 -3.34 12.02
N ALA A 87 -14.66 -4.00 11.59
CA ALA A 87 -14.06 -5.12 12.33
C ALA A 87 -13.61 -4.71 13.74
N TYR A 88 -12.96 -3.55 13.86
CA TYR A 88 -12.53 -3.02 15.15
C TYR A 88 -13.64 -2.32 15.92
N TYR A 89 -14.38 -1.41 15.29
CA TYR A 89 -15.37 -0.59 16.02
C TYR A 89 -16.49 -1.42 16.63
N THR A 90 -16.95 -2.47 15.96
CA THR A 90 -17.96 -3.37 16.51
C THR A 90 -17.44 -4.06 17.78
N ALA A 91 -16.22 -4.57 17.76
CA ALA A 91 -15.61 -5.21 18.92
C ALA A 91 -15.35 -4.21 20.06
N ALA A 92 -14.87 -3.00 19.74
CA ALA A 92 -14.62 -1.95 20.72
C ALA A 92 -15.92 -1.50 21.43
N VAL A 93 -17.01 -1.27 20.69
CA VAL A 93 -18.32 -0.94 21.27
C VAL A 93 -18.81 -2.07 22.15
N GLN A 94 -18.70 -3.32 21.70
CA GLN A 94 -19.12 -4.47 22.50
C GLN A 94 -18.32 -4.57 23.81
N SER A 95 -17.00 -4.35 23.77
CA SER A 95 -16.16 -4.38 24.97
C SER A 95 -16.52 -3.29 26.00
N VAL A 96 -16.98 -2.11 25.54
CA VAL A 96 -17.52 -1.09 26.42
C VAL A 96 -18.83 -1.53 27.08
N ILE A 97 -19.73 -2.16 26.30
CA ILE A 97 -21.00 -2.69 26.83
C ILE A 97 -20.74 -3.78 27.88
N ASP A 98 -19.79 -4.66 27.61
CA ASP A 98 -19.42 -5.78 28.51
C ASP A 98 -18.57 -5.36 29.69
N GLY A 99 -18.10 -4.10 29.74
CA GLY A 99 -17.23 -3.58 30.78
C GLY A 99 -15.78 -4.11 30.71
N SER A 100 -15.36 -4.66 29.57
CA SER A 100 -14.01 -5.19 29.35
C SER A 100 -13.08 -4.22 28.61
N TRP A 101 -13.56 -3.04 28.22
CA TRP A 101 -12.72 -2.01 27.58
C TRP A 101 -11.62 -1.52 28.51
N ASP A 102 -10.38 -1.62 28.10
CA ASP A 102 -9.18 -1.25 28.88
C ASP A 102 -8.40 -0.06 28.31
N GLY A 103 -8.84 0.50 27.17
CA GLY A 103 -8.18 1.64 26.53
C GLY A 103 -6.85 1.30 25.86
N SER A 104 -6.54 0.01 25.67
CA SER A 104 -5.30 -0.41 25.00
C SER A 104 -5.29 0.00 23.52
N ASN A 105 -4.08 0.19 22.97
CA ASN A 105 -3.91 0.42 21.55
C ASN A 105 -4.24 -0.85 20.78
N TYR A 106 -5.02 -0.70 19.72
CA TYR A 106 -5.33 -1.78 18.79
C TYR A 106 -4.39 -1.73 17.58
N TYR A 107 -3.88 -2.89 17.20
CA TYR A 107 -3.14 -3.11 15.97
C TYR A 107 -3.74 -4.35 15.28
N GLY A 108 -4.11 -4.21 14.01
CA GLY A 108 -4.68 -5.30 13.22
C GLY A 108 -4.30 -5.18 11.76
N GLY A 109 -4.22 -6.30 11.09
CA GLY A 109 -3.87 -6.43 9.69
C GLY A 109 -4.92 -7.17 8.88
N MET A 110 -4.45 -7.95 7.91
CA MET A 110 -5.31 -8.78 7.06
C MET A 110 -5.93 -9.96 7.82
N ASN A 111 -5.23 -10.52 8.82
CA ASN A 111 -5.74 -11.62 9.65
C ASN A 111 -6.97 -11.19 10.46
N GLU A 112 -6.99 -9.97 10.94
CA GLU A 112 -8.10 -9.37 11.68
C GLU A 112 -9.16 -8.78 10.75
N ASN A 113 -8.99 -8.94 9.43
CA ASN A 113 -9.86 -8.34 8.41
C ASN A 113 -9.97 -6.82 8.52
N LEU A 114 -8.91 -6.16 9.03
CA LEU A 114 -8.87 -4.69 9.14
C LEU A 114 -8.36 -4.04 7.87
N VAL A 115 -7.36 -4.65 7.21
CA VAL A 115 -6.74 -4.16 5.98
C VAL A 115 -7.02 -5.13 4.85
N GLY A 116 -7.32 -4.59 3.67
CA GLY A 116 -7.53 -5.38 2.47
C GLY A 116 -7.37 -4.55 1.20
N ILE A 117 -7.73 -5.16 0.09
CA ILE A 117 -7.85 -4.49 -1.19
C ILE A 117 -9.28 -4.68 -1.72
N THR A 118 -9.75 -3.74 -2.53
CA THR A 118 -11.01 -3.89 -3.28
C THR A 118 -10.87 -4.97 -4.36
N ASP A 119 -11.99 -5.33 -4.98
CA ASP A 119 -11.96 -6.18 -6.17
C ASP A 119 -11.04 -5.58 -7.23
N LEU A 120 -10.36 -6.45 -7.98
CA LEU A 120 -9.54 -6.04 -9.11
C LEU A 120 -10.42 -5.58 -10.27
N ALA A 121 -9.97 -4.56 -10.99
CA ALA A 121 -10.64 -4.09 -12.19
C ALA A 121 -10.69 -5.16 -13.27
N ASP A 122 -11.78 -5.19 -14.04
CA ASP A 122 -12.01 -6.19 -15.10
C ASP A 122 -10.98 -6.12 -16.24
N PHE A 123 -10.29 -4.98 -16.39
CA PHE A 123 -9.23 -4.80 -17.37
C PHE A 123 -7.83 -5.26 -16.90
N CYS A 124 -7.71 -5.82 -15.69
CA CYS A 124 -6.47 -6.47 -15.27
C CYS A 124 -6.13 -7.65 -16.21
N ALA A 125 -4.84 -7.85 -16.42
CA ALA A 125 -4.39 -8.96 -17.27
C ALA A 125 -4.87 -10.31 -16.75
N GLU A 126 -5.12 -11.25 -17.66
CA GLU A 126 -5.49 -12.63 -17.31
C GLU A 126 -4.48 -13.25 -16.34
N GLY A 127 -4.96 -13.97 -15.34
CA GLY A 127 -4.14 -14.59 -14.31
C GLY A 127 -3.72 -13.63 -13.17
N THR A 128 -4.04 -12.33 -13.25
CA THR A 128 -3.70 -11.37 -12.16
C THR A 128 -4.43 -11.71 -10.88
N LYS A 129 -5.71 -12.04 -10.95
CA LYS A 129 -6.54 -12.36 -9.79
C LYS A 129 -5.98 -13.56 -9.01
N GLU A 130 -5.63 -14.61 -9.71
CA GLU A 130 -5.07 -15.84 -9.14
C GLU A 130 -3.74 -15.55 -8.43
N LYS A 131 -2.87 -14.72 -9.02
CA LYS A 131 -1.59 -14.33 -8.42
C LYS A 131 -1.78 -13.47 -7.17
N VAL A 132 -2.74 -12.55 -7.18
CA VAL A 132 -3.06 -11.71 -6.02
C VAL A 132 -3.64 -12.55 -4.88
N GLU A 133 -4.56 -13.47 -5.17
CA GLU A 133 -5.11 -14.37 -4.15
C GLU A 133 -4.05 -15.32 -3.56
N GLU A 134 -3.12 -15.81 -4.38
CA GLU A 134 -2.00 -16.63 -3.90
C GLU A 134 -1.06 -15.81 -3.00
N ALA A 135 -0.69 -14.59 -3.38
CA ALA A 135 0.12 -13.70 -2.55
C ALA A 135 -0.57 -13.39 -1.22
N LYS A 136 -1.88 -13.10 -1.26
CA LYS A 136 -2.70 -12.89 -0.06
C LYS A 136 -2.68 -14.11 0.87
N LYS A 137 -2.84 -15.32 0.30
CA LYS A 137 -2.79 -16.57 1.06
C LYS A 137 -1.44 -16.77 1.74
N GLN A 138 -0.33 -16.51 1.02
CA GLN A 138 1.03 -16.63 1.57
C GLN A 138 1.27 -15.63 2.73
N ILE A 139 0.77 -14.40 2.61
CA ILE A 139 0.84 -13.41 3.70
C ILE A 139 0.03 -13.88 4.91
N LEU A 140 -1.21 -14.32 4.70
CA LEU A 140 -2.11 -14.77 5.77
C LEU A 140 -1.60 -16.04 6.48
N SER A 141 -0.91 -16.92 5.76
CA SER A 141 -0.29 -18.14 6.34
C SER A 141 1.04 -17.86 7.05
N GLY A 142 1.61 -16.68 6.88
CA GLY A 142 2.96 -16.36 7.36
C GLY A 142 4.10 -16.97 6.52
N GLU A 143 3.79 -17.56 5.36
CA GLU A 143 4.80 -18.06 4.42
C GLU A 143 5.58 -16.90 3.78
N ASN A 144 4.93 -15.75 3.60
CA ASN A 144 5.56 -14.51 3.14
C ASN A 144 5.31 -13.42 4.19
N GLY A 145 6.32 -13.07 4.95
CA GLY A 145 6.26 -12.02 5.96
C GLY A 145 6.44 -10.60 5.39
N VAL A 146 6.53 -10.42 4.07
CA VAL A 146 6.75 -9.15 3.34
C VAL A 146 8.11 -8.51 3.66
N PHE A 147 8.47 -8.39 4.93
CA PHE A 147 9.73 -7.81 5.41
C PHE A 147 10.69 -8.88 5.94
N ASP A 148 10.77 -9.99 5.21
CA ASP A 148 11.60 -11.14 5.58
C ASP A 148 13.07 -10.94 5.18
N GLY A 149 13.95 -11.52 6.00
CA GLY A 149 15.36 -11.67 5.70
C GLY A 149 16.15 -10.36 5.77
N VAL A 150 17.19 -10.28 4.95
CA VAL A 150 18.04 -9.09 4.83
C VAL A 150 17.54 -8.21 3.70
N ILE A 151 17.23 -6.98 4.01
CA ILE A 151 16.70 -5.98 3.08
C ILE A 151 17.78 -4.91 2.85
N GLU A 152 18.18 -4.70 1.60
CA GLU A 152 19.09 -3.64 1.20
C GLU A 152 18.31 -2.33 0.99
N THR A 153 18.80 -1.26 1.61
CA THR A 153 18.19 0.07 1.50
C THR A 153 18.73 0.82 0.27
N ASN A 154 18.06 1.90 -0.11
CA ASN A 154 18.49 2.76 -1.20
C ASN A 154 19.77 3.57 -0.88
N THR A 155 20.25 3.53 0.36
CA THR A 155 21.55 4.10 0.78
C THR A 155 22.67 3.08 0.79
N GLY A 156 22.38 1.81 0.46
CA GLY A 156 23.36 0.71 0.47
C GLY A 156 23.58 0.07 1.83
N GLU A 157 22.82 0.47 2.84
CA GLU A 157 22.78 -0.19 4.13
C GLU A 157 21.90 -1.44 4.10
N THR A 158 22.01 -2.30 5.09
CA THR A 158 21.15 -3.49 5.24
C THR A 158 20.39 -3.45 6.56
N VAL A 159 19.14 -3.88 6.52
CA VAL A 159 18.26 -4.05 7.69
C VAL A 159 17.67 -5.45 7.73
N GLY A 160 17.20 -5.87 8.88
CA GLY A 160 16.70 -7.24 9.08
C GLY A 160 17.80 -8.29 9.26
N LYS A 161 17.41 -9.54 9.36
CA LYS A 161 18.31 -10.71 9.52
C LYS A 161 17.77 -11.90 8.74
N GLU A 162 18.68 -12.71 8.21
CA GLU A 162 18.33 -13.94 7.52
C GLU A 162 17.46 -14.86 8.42
N GLY A 163 16.37 -15.37 7.84
CA GLY A 163 15.45 -16.28 8.51
C GLY A 163 14.50 -15.61 9.52
N THR A 164 14.43 -14.29 9.56
CA THR A 164 13.48 -13.55 10.43
C THR A 164 12.72 -12.49 9.64
N THR A 165 11.54 -12.13 10.13
CA THR A 165 10.77 -10.95 9.67
C THR A 165 11.02 -9.76 10.60
N LEU A 166 10.88 -8.53 10.09
CA LEU A 166 10.87 -7.34 10.95
C LEU A 166 9.67 -7.40 11.88
N ASP A 167 9.85 -6.97 13.11
CA ASP A 167 8.76 -6.92 14.10
C ASP A 167 7.78 -5.76 13.81
N ASP A 168 6.57 -5.87 14.36
CA ASP A 168 5.49 -4.90 14.15
C ASP A 168 5.87 -3.49 14.61
N ALA A 169 6.65 -3.35 15.67
CA ALA A 169 7.10 -2.05 16.17
C ALA A 169 8.02 -1.36 15.15
N THR A 170 8.91 -2.13 14.52
CA THR A 170 9.77 -1.65 13.44
C THR A 170 8.95 -1.29 12.20
N ILE A 171 8.01 -2.16 11.80
CA ILE A 171 7.18 -1.96 10.60
C ILE A 171 6.28 -0.73 10.75
N THR A 172 5.69 -0.51 11.93
CA THR A 172 4.72 0.56 12.15
C THR A 172 5.31 1.91 12.54
N GLY A 173 6.52 1.94 13.06
CA GLY A 173 7.10 3.19 13.56
C GLY A 173 8.60 3.36 13.35
N GLY A 174 9.31 2.32 12.93
CA GLY A 174 10.77 2.32 12.82
C GLY A 174 11.33 2.42 11.41
N ILE A 175 10.51 2.32 10.36
CA ILE A 175 10.98 2.42 8.97
C ILE A 175 11.26 3.88 8.62
N ASN A 176 12.54 4.22 8.49
CA ASN A 176 13.04 5.52 8.07
C ASN A 176 13.96 5.42 6.84
N TRP A 177 13.82 4.37 6.08
CA TRP A 177 14.61 4.03 4.90
C TRP A 177 13.70 3.61 3.74
N TYR A 178 14.23 3.62 2.54
CA TYR A 178 13.58 3.06 1.35
C TYR A 178 14.31 1.81 0.87
N PHE A 179 13.59 0.93 0.20
CA PHE A 179 14.19 -0.22 -0.45
C PHE A 179 15.10 0.20 -1.62
N LYS A 180 16.14 -0.58 -1.91
CA LYS A 180 17.21 -0.26 -2.89
C LYS A 180 16.73 0.19 -4.28
N THR A 181 15.55 -0.22 -4.72
CA THR A 181 15.01 0.18 -6.04
C THR A 181 14.25 1.50 -6.02
N VAL A 182 14.16 2.14 -4.86
CA VAL A 182 13.40 3.39 -4.68
C VAL A 182 14.29 4.60 -4.86
N SER A 183 13.85 5.53 -5.71
CA SER A 183 14.43 6.86 -5.86
C SER A 183 13.46 7.92 -5.33
N VAL A 184 13.97 8.78 -4.44
CA VAL A 184 13.18 9.91 -3.92
C VAL A 184 13.31 11.07 -4.88
N VAL A 185 12.20 11.69 -5.24
CA VAL A 185 12.09 12.85 -6.16
C VAL A 185 11.89 14.11 -5.32
N GLU A 186 12.74 15.10 -5.51
CA GLU A 186 12.68 16.41 -4.85
C GLU A 186 11.53 17.29 -5.37
#